data_549dfaf014ddaf5e37cc83a37fbeed05
#
_entry.id   549dfaf014ddaf5e37cc83a37fbeed05
#
_cell.length_a   1.000
_cell.length_b   1.000
_cell.length_c   1.000
_cell.angle_alpha   90.00
_cell.angle_beta   90.00
_cell.angle_gamma   90.00
#
_symmetry.space_group_name_H-M   'P 1'
#
loop_
_entity.id
_entity.type
_entity.pdbx_description
1 polymer ?
#
loop_
_entity_poly.entity_id
_entity_poly.type
_entity_poly.pdbx_seq_one_letter_code
_entity_poly.pdbx_strand_id
1 'polypeptide(L)'
;AFAVAAHLDSEIMVMDEVLAVRDMKFQQKCLGKMGDAANHEGRTVLYVSHNMNTIRQLCTRCIVLDHGKVIYDGDVEEAINLYLRCSDISGRISMDLSAEPRPNWLLRDDVRLLEADFLDKKTTSYVDDEPVKIRLSWNNLKNIENMCLRIEICRLDMTRIASAMVFDFYSGSKGATETCDISLNLSQLVEGSYRLVFAPFYRNEFGQKTDLDHVAGLTLTKVQGESSKAIMWKPYDWGDIQLPYIELL
;
A
#
# COMPACT_ATOMS: atom_id res chain seq x y z
N ALA A 1 29.05 6.72 4.18
CA ALA A 1 29.35 5.44 3.50
C ALA A 1 29.14 5.53 1.98
N PHE A 2 27.97 5.95 1.45
CA PHE A 2 27.67 5.97 0.00
C PHE A 2 28.62 6.86 -0.82
N ALA A 3 28.96 8.08 -0.34
CA ALA A 3 29.86 8.99 -1.06
C ALA A 3 31.26 8.38 -1.31
N VAL A 4 31.70 7.47 -0.47
CA VAL A 4 32.97 6.73 -0.64
C VAL A 4 32.78 5.56 -1.62
N ALA A 5 31.69 4.81 -1.47
CA ALA A 5 31.39 3.66 -2.33
C ALA A 5 31.19 4.04 -3.81
N ALA A 6 30.56 5.21 -4.07
CA ALA A 6 30.33 5.73 -5.43
C ALA A 6 31.63 6.13 -6.18
N HIS A 7 32.75 6.23 -5.49
CA HIS A 7 34.07 6.54 -6.06
C HIS A 7 35.03 5.34 -6.09
N LEU A 8 34.56 4.16 -5.67
CA LEU A 8 35.33 2.92 -5.80
C LEU A 8 35.27 2.43 -7.24
N ASP A 9 36.42 2.13 -7.80
CA ASP A 9 36.54 1.64 -9.17
C ASP A 9 36.39 0.10 -9.18
N SER A 10 35.15 -0.38 -8.94
CA SER A 10 34.82 -1.81 -8.93
C SER A 10 33.84 -2.18 -10.05
N GLU A 11 34.06 -3.30 -10.71
CA GLU A 11 33.18 -3.82 -11.76
C GLU A 11 31.81 -4.25 -11.23
N ILE A 12 31.77 -4.71 -9.97
CA ILE A 12 30.55 -5.16 -9.29
C ILE A 12 30.39 -4.37 -7.99
N MET A 13 29.23 -3.78 -7.81
CA MET A 13 28.87 -3.02 -6.61
C MET A 13 27.69 -3.68 -5.91
N VAL A 14 27.84 -4.03 -4.63
CA VAL A 14 26.75 -4.59 -3.81
C VAL A 14 26.31 -3.55 -2.82
N MET A 15 25.02 -3.23 -2.81
CA MET A 15 24.40 -2.24 -1.96
C MET A 15 23.25 -2.83 -1.17
N ASP A 16 23.38 -2.82 0.16
CA ASP A 16 22.39 -3.34 1.09
C ASP A 16 21.81 -2.18 1.92
N GLU A 17 20.53 -1.86 1.67
CA GLU A 17 19.73 -0.83 2.36
C GLU A 17 20.41 0.55 2.57
N VAL A 18 21.41 0.89 1.76
CA VAL A 18 22.29 2.07 1.95
C VAL A 18 21.54 3.41 1.85
N LEU A 19 20.30 3.43 1.35
CA LEU A 19 19.51 4.65 1.10
C LEU A 19 18.53 5.00 2.22
N ALA A 20 18.67 4.45 3.41
CA ALA A 20 17.85 4.79 4.59
C ALA A 20 18.15 6.21 5.16
N VAL A 21 18.50 7.17 4.30
CA VAL A 21 18.78 8.56 4.68
C VAL A 21 17.53 9.40 4.47
N ARG A 22 17.13 10.19 5.49
CA ARG A 22 15.92 11.05 5.45
C ARG A 22 16.01 12.24 4.48
N ASP A 23 17.17 12.54 3.92
CA ASP A 23 17.35 13.65 2.97
C ASP A 23 17.04 13.20 1.53
N MET A 24 15.86 13.59 1.06
CA MET A 24 15.37 13.25 -0.29
C MET A 24 16.30 13.77 -1.41
N LYS A 25 16.94 14.95 -1.25
CA LYS A 25 17.87 15.48 -2.26
C LYS A 25 19.15 14.66 -2.33
N PHE A 26 19.62 14.19 -1.20
CA PHE A 26 20.78 13.30 -1.14
C PHE A 26 20.43 11.93 -1.74
N GLN A 27 19.25 11.42 -1.42
CA GLN A 27 18.73 10.15 -1.97
C GLN A 27 18.67 10.19 -3.49
N GLN A 28 18.08 11.25 -4.08
CA GLN A 28 18.02 11.44 -5.54
C GLN A 28 19.41 11.52 -6.19
N LYS A 29 20.36 12.19 -5.56
CA LYS A 29 21.76 12.24 -6.06
C LYS A 29 22.42 10.86 -6.03
N CYS A 30 22.13 10.07 -5.00
CA CYS A 30 22.66 8.71 -4.90
C CYS A 30 22.05 7.81 -5.99
N LEU A 31 20.75 7.88 -6.20
CA LEU A 31 20.04 7.14 -7.24
C LEU A 31 20.56 7.51 -8.65
N GLY A 32 20.75 8.79 -8.94
CA GLY A 32 21.31 9.25 -10.21
C GLY A 32 22.70 8.67 -10.47
N LYS A 33 23.60 8.73 -9.49
CA LYS A 33 24.95 8.15 -9.62
C LYS A 33 24.96 6.64 -9.79
N MET A 34 24.03 5.93 -9.16
CA MET A 34 23.87 4.47 -9.36
C MET A 34 23.45 4.14 -10.79
N GLY A 35 22.45 4.90 -11.30
CA GLY A 35 22.03 4.77 -12.69
C GLY A 35 23.16 5.07 -13.68
N ASP A 36 23.96 6.11 -13.43
CA ASP A 36 25.12 6.45 -14.24
C ASP A 36 26.16 5.34 -14.24
N ALA A 37 26.48 4.78 -13.07
CA ALA A 37 27.44 3.68 -12.94
C ALA A 37 26.99 2.42 -13.72
N ALA A 38 25.72 2.06 -13.64
CA ALA A 38 25.17 0.92 -14.35
C ALA A 38 25.07 1.16 -15.87
N ASN A 39 24.56 2.34 -16.29
CA ASN A 39 24.20 2.60 -17.68
C ASN A 39 25.37 3.15 -18.53
N HIS A 40 26.25 3.94 -17.93
CA HIS A 40 27.34 4.64 -18.65
C HIS A 40 28.71 4.05 -18.39
N GLU A 41 28.95 3.45 -17.20
CA GLU A 41 30.25 2.91 -16.85
C GLU A 41 30.31 1.36 -16.99
N GLY A 42 29.19 0.71 -17.39
CA GLY A 42 29.13 -0.73 -17.63
C GLY A 42 29.30 -1.58 -16.38
N ARG A 43 29.05 -1.02 -15.19
CA ARG A 43 29.20 -1.71 -13.92
C ARG A 43 27.94 -2.52 -13.59
N THR A 44 28.12 -3.64 -12.90
CA THR A 44 27.01 -4.41 -12.34
C THR A 44 26.66 -3.91 -10.94
N VAL A 45 25.42 -3.43 -10.72
CA VAL A 45 24.93 -2.98 -9.42
C VAL A 45 23.94 -4.03 -8.89
N LEU A 46 24.29 -4.68 -7.78
CA LEU A 46 23.38 -5.53 -7.00
C LEU A 46 22.78 -4.69 -5.87
N TYR A 47 21.51 -4.39 -5.98
CA TYR A 47 20.80 -3.56 -5.02
C TYR A 47 19.81 -4.39 -4.18
N VAL A 48 20.03 -4.44 -2.86
CA VAL A 48 19.16 -5.13 -1.91
C VAL A 48 18.33 -4.10 -1.17
N SER A 49 17.02 -4.20 -1.25
CA SER A 49 16.10 -3.27 -0.58
C SER A 49 14.73 -3.89 -0.37
N HIS A 50 14.03 -3.40 0.66
CA HIS A 50 12.60 -3.64 0.86
C HIS A 50 11.73 -2.48 0.33
N ASN A 51 12.32 -1.42 -0.22
CA ASN A 51 11.61 -0.30 -0.82
C ASN A 51 11.33 -0.56 -2.30
N MET A 52 10.12 -1.00 -2.59
CA MET A 52 9.70 -1.36 -3.96
C MET A 52 9.74 -0.19 -4.94
N ASN A 53 9.50 1.05 -4.48
CA ASN A 53 9.62 2.23 -5.34
C ASN A 53 11.06 2.46 -5.82
N THR A 54 12.03 2.24 -4.95
CA THR A 54 13.45 2.35 -5.32
C THR A 54 13.86 1.20 -6.25
N ILE A 55 13.36 -0.01 -6.01
CA ILE A 55 13.57 -1.16 -6.90
C ILE A 55 13.05 -0.85 -8.32
N ARG A 56 11.82 -0.32 -8.46
CA ARG A 56 11.24 0.08 -9.75
C ARG A 56 12.08 1.11 -10.50
N GLN A 57 12.66 2.06 -9.77
CA GLN A 57 13.42 3.16 -10.38
C GLN A 57 14.82 2.75 -10.84
N LEU A 58 15.45 1.80 -10.16
CA LEU A 58 16.85 1.47 -10.37
C LEU A 58 17.09 0.15 -11.08
N CYS A 59 16.24 -0.83 -10.84
CA CYS A 59 16.49 -2.18 -11.30
C CYS A 59 15.89 -2.43 -12.68
N THR A 60 16.63 -3.11 -13.53
CA THR A 60 16.17 -3.62 -14.83
C THR A 60 15.80 -5.10 -14.77
N ARG A 61 16.21 -5.79 -13.70
CA ARG A 61 15.97 -7.20 -13.42
C ARG A 61 15.92 -7.40 -11.91
N CYS A 62 15.06 -8.29 -11.43
CA CYS A 62 14.95 -8.63 -10.02
C CYS A 62 15.08 -10.12 -9.77
N ILE A 63 15.70 -10.45 -8.64
CA ILE A 63 15.75 -11.80 -8.09
C ILE A 63 14.99 -11.80 -6.77
N VAL A 64 13.97 -12.65 -6.65
CA VAL A 64 13.21 -12.82 -5.41
C VAL A 64 13.75 -14.03 -4.65
N LEU A 65 14.11 -13.80 -3.40
CA LEU A 65 14.58 -14.83 -2.48
C LEU A 65 13.49 -15.15 -1.45
N ASP A 66 13.20 -16.42 -1.25
CA ASP A 66 12.38 -16.92 -0.14
C ASP A 66 13.13 -18.01 0.60
N HIS A 67 13.29 -17.84 1.94
CA HIS A 67 14.06 -18.74 2.80
C HIS A 67 15.43 -19.13 2.21
N GLY A 68 16.13 -18.17 1.60
CA GLY A 68 17.46 -18.34 1.01
C GLY A 68 17.48 -19.05 -0.34
N LYS A 69 16.32 -19.32 -0.96
CA LYS A 69 16.20 -19.92 -2.29
C LYS A 69 15.69 -18.88 -3.28
N VAL A 70 16.22 -18.92 -4.50
CA VAL A 70 15.69 -18.12 -5.61
C VAL A 70 14.36 -18.74 -6.03
N ILE A 71 13.28 -17.96 -5.93
CA ILE A 71 11.93 -18.35 -6.36
C ILE A 71 11.50 -17.63 -7.65
N TYR A 72 12.18 -16.55 -8.01
CA TYR A 72 11.95 -15.83 -9.25
C TYR A 72 13.22 -15.08 -9.67
N ASP A 73 13.39 -14.94 -10.98
CA ASP A 73 14.47 -14.18 -11.60
C ASP A 73 13.97 -13.64 -12.94
N GLY A 74 13.80 -12.32 -13.06
CA GLY A 74 13.22 -11.72 -14.26
C GLY A 74 12.74 -10.28 -14.11
N ASP A 75 11.59 -9.99 -14.68
CA ASP A 75 10.96 -8.68 -14.72
C ASP A 75 10.73 -8.07 -13.33
N VAL A 76 10.90 -6.75 -13.23
CA VAL A 76 10.82 -6.03 -11.95
C VAL A 76 9.42 -6.05 -11.36
N GLU A 77 8.39 -5.82 -12.17
CA GLU A 77 7.01 -5.76 -11.66
C GLU A 77 6.49 -7.14 -11.27
N GLU A 78 6.82 -8.17 -12.04
CA GLU A 78 6.48 -9.55 -11.70
C GLU A 78 7.17 -9.99 -10.40
N ALA A 79 8.44 -9.64 -10.22
CA ALA A 79 9.21 -9.92 -9.02
C ALA A 79 8.60 -9.23 -7.79
N ILE A 80 8.26 -7.94 -7.90
CA ILE A 80 7.64 -7.17 -6.82
C ILE A 80 6.27 -7.79 -6.45
N ASN A 81 5.45 -8.10 -7.44
CA ASN A 81 4.15 -8.72 -7.20
C ASN A 81 4.28 -10.08 -6.49
N LEU A 82 5.25 -10.91 -6.90
CA LEU A 82 5.52 -12.18 -6.24
C LEU A 82 6.00 -11.98 -4.81
N TYR A 83 6.99 -11.11 -4.59
CA TYR A 83 7.53 -10.81 -3.26
C TYR A 83 6.46 -10.32 -2.28
N LEU A 84 5.60 -9.41 -2.72
CA LEU A 84 4.51 -8.88 -1.90
C LEU A 84 3.41 -9.92 -1.62
N ARG A 85 3.17 -10.87 -2.53
CA ARG A 85 2.24 -11.99 -2.30
C ARG A 85 2.81 -13.03 -1.33
N CYS A 86 4.11 -13.29 -1.35
CA CYS A 86 4.78 -14.21 -0.43
C CYS A 86 4.84 -13.64 1.01
N SER A 87 4.81 -12.33 1.18
CA SER A 87 4.68 -11.72 2.50
C SER A 87 3.25 -11.91 3.02
N ASP A 88 3.04 -12.90 3.78
CA ASP A 88 1.97 -13.58 4.54
C ASP A 88 0.64 -12.84 4.90
N ILE A 89 0.25 -11.79 4.19
CA ILE A 89 -0.94 -10.98 4.51
C ILE A 89 -2.08 -11.19 3.48
N SER A 90 -1.77 -11.77 2.32
CA SER A 90 -2.76 -12.02 1.27
C SER A 90 -3.58 -13.28 1.57
N GLY A 91 -4.91 -13.12 1.65
CA GLY A 91 -5.85 -14.23 1.83
C GLY A 91 -6.54 -14.29 3.18
N ARG A 92 -6.22 -13.42 4.13
CA ARG A 92 -6.94 -13.33 5.41
C ARG A 92 -8.25 -12.57 5.21
N ILE A 93 -9.36 -13.21 5.58
CA ILE A 93 -10.69 -12.58 5.59
C ILE A 93 -10.96 -11.80 6.87
N SER A 94 -10.16 -12.01 7.91
CA SER A 94 -10.20 -11.34 9.21
C SER A 94 -8.79 -10.93 9.62
N MET A 95 -8.65 -9.77 10.26
CA MET A 95 -7.37 -9.25 10.73
C MET A 95 -7.52 -8.54 12.07
N ASP A 96 -6.75 -9.00 13.07
CA ASP A 96 -6.56 -8.28 14.34
C ASP A 96 -5.69 -7.04 14.08
N LEU A 97 -6.27 -5.87 14.29
CA LEU A 97 -5.62 -4.57 14.12
C LEU A 97 -5.03 -4.02 15.42
N SER A 98 -5.35 -4.63 16.56
CA SER A 98 -4.98 -4.09 17.87
C SER A 98 -3.48 -4.02 18.09
N ALA A 99 -2.74 -5.03 17.61
CA ALA A 99 -1.29 -5.16 17.73
C ALA A 99 -0.51 -4.59 16.53
N GLU A 100 -1.20 -4.24 15.44
CA GLU A 100 -0.53 -3.71 14.24
C GLU A 100 0.17 -2.38 14.54
N PRO A 101 1.32 -2.11 13.90
CA PRO A 101 2.07 -0.88 14.12
C PRO A 101 1.30 0.36 13.66
N ARG A 102 1.42 1.45 14.43
CA ARG A 102 0.90 2.78 14.10
C ARG A 102 2.05 3.67 13.63
N PRO A 103 1.78 4.59 12.70
CA PRO A 103 2.82 5.49 12.23
C PRO A 103 3.27 6.45 13.35
N ASN A 104 4.55 6.76 13.39
CA ASN A 104 5.17 7.63 14.42
C ASN A 104 4.63 9.08 14.42
N TRP A 105 3.95 9.50 13.34
CA TRP A 105 3.34 10.82 13.24
C TRP A 105 1.92 10.90 13.82
N LEU A 106 1.33 9.76 14.23
CA LEU A 106 0.00 9.75 14.86
C LEU A 106 0.09 10.43 16.22
N LEU A 107 -0.50 11.63 16.32
CA LEU A 107 -0.43 12.47 17.51
C LEU A 107 -1.59 12.22 18.49
N ARG A 108 -2.66 11.57 18.04
CA ARG A 108 -3.83 11.25 18.87
C ARG A 108 -4.04 9.75 18.90
N ASP A 109 -4.50 9.29 20.05
CA ASP A 109 -4.89 7.90 20.31
C ASP A 109 -6.24 7.97 21.04
N ASP A 110 -7.26 8.49 20.35
CA ASP A 110 -8.59 8.67 20.92
C ASP A 110 -9.48 7.45 20.64
N VAL A 111 -9.14 6.70 19.59
CA VAL A 111 -9.79 5.46 19.15
C VAL A 111 -8.72 4.41 18.88
N ARG A 112 -8.99 3.17 19.23
CA ARG A 112 -8.15 2.02 18.86
C ARG A 112 -8.93 1.06 18.01
N LEU A 113 -8.56 0.93 16.74
CA LEU A 113 -9.10 -0.09 15.86
C LEU A 113 -8.65 -1.47 16.33
N LEU A 114 -9.60 -2.40 16.43
CA LEU A 114 -9.39 -3.73 17.00
C LEU A 114 -9.35 -4.81 15.94
N GLU A 115 -10.32 -4.81 15.03
CA GLU A 115 -10.49 -5.88 14.06
C GLU A 115 -11.14 -5.36 12.78
N ALA A 116 -10.78 -5.96 11.67
CA ALA A 116 -11.44 -5.77 10.38
C ALA A 116 -11.69 -7.12 9.71
N ASP A 117 -12.93 -7.33 9.23
CA ASP A 117 -13.39 -8.57 8.61
C ASP A 117 -14.04 -8.30 7.27
N PHE A 118 -13.74 -9.10 6.25
CA PHE A 118 -14.58 -9.15 5.06
C PHE A 118 -15.87 -9.91 5.36
N LEU A 119 -17.02 -9.29 5.04
CA LEU A 119 -18.34 -9.89 5.23
C LEU A 119 -18.73 -10.71 4.01
N ASP A 120 -19.54 -11.77 4.25
CA ASP A 120 -20.18 -12.59 3.22
C ASP A 120 -19.21 -13.29 2.24
N LYS A 121 -17.90 -13.34 2.56
CA LYS A 121 -16.88 -13.95 1.72
C LYS A 121 -15.95 -14.88 2.48
N LYS A 122 -15.53 -15.94 1.76
CA LYS A 122 -14.47 -16.86 2.22
C LYS A 122 -13.13 -16.63 1.53
N THR A 123 -13.08 -15.68 0.62
CA THR A 123 -11.88 -15.31 -0.17
C THR A 123 -11.73 -13.81 -0.19
N THR A 124 -10.55 -13.34 -0.49
CA THR A 124 -10.24 -11.92 -0.63
C THR A 124 -10.37 -11.42 -2.08
N SER A 125 -10.88 -12.24 -2.97
CA SER A 125 -11.05 -11.91 -4.40
C SER A 125 -12.41 -11.28 -4.66
N TYR A 126 -12.42 -10.17 -5.38
CA TYR A 126 -13.61 -9.40 -5.77
C TYR A 126 -13.62 -9.17 -7.28
N VAL A 127 -14.78 -9.35 -7.90
CA VAL A 127 -14.95 -9.26 -9.35
C VAL A 127 -15.62 -7.94 -9.71
N ASP A 128 -15.12 -7.26 -10.74
CA ASP A 128 -15.68 -6.04 -11.35
C ASP A 128 -16.27 -5.04 -10.34
N ASP A 129 -17.59 -4.85 -10.33
CA ASP A 129 -18.33 -3.91 -9.50
C ASP A 129 -18.91 -4.53 -8.21
N GLU A 130 -18.49 -5.75 -7.87
CA GLU A 130 -18.87 -6.39 -6.61
C GLU A 130 -18.48 -5.52 -5.42
N PRO A 131 -19.43 -5.13 -4.53
CA PRO A 131 -19.14 -4.30 -3.39
C PRO A 131 -18.28 -5.04 -2.35
N VAL A 132 -17.25 -4.39 -1.85
CA VAL A 132 -16.42 -4.89 -0.75
C VAL A 132 -17.08 -4.53 0.56
N LYS A 133 -17.63 -5.53 1.27
CA LYS A 133 -18.27 -5.33 2.57
C LYS A 133 -17.30 -5.68 3.70
N ILE A 134 -17.16 -4.78 4.66
CA ILE A 134 -16.20 -4.88 5.76
C ILE A 134 -16.91 -4.58 7.07
N ARG A 135 -16.69 -5.42 8.08
CA ARG A 135 -16.97 -5.10 9.48
C ARG A 135 -15.71 -4.53 10.10
N LEU A 136 -15.82 -3.36 10.72
CA LEU A 136 -14.75 -2.71 11.44
C LEU A 136 -15.16 -2.56 12.91
N SER A 137 -14.29 -2.96 13.84
CA SER A 137 -14.50 -2.81 15.27
C SER A 137 -13.42 -1.92 15.90
N TRP A 138 -13.80 -1.18 16.94
CA TRP A 138 -12.90 -0.28 17.66
C TRP A 138 -13.31 -0.06 19.11
N ASN A 139 -12.36 0.43 19.91
CA ASN A 139 -12.57 0.88 21.26
C ASN A 139 -12.36 2.39 21.38
N ASN A 140 -13.27 3.07 22.07
CA ASN A 140 -13.17 4.49 22.38
C ASN A 140 -12.25 4.69 23.60
N LEU A 141 -11.08 5.25 23.40
CA LEU A 141 -10.14 5.57 24.48
C LEU A 141 -10.49 6.90 25.15
N LYS A 142 -11.28 7.76 24.44
CA LYS A 142 -11.89 9.01 24.93
C LYS A 142 -13.34 9.11 24.50
N ASN A 143 -14.03 10.18 24.93
CA ASN A 143 -15.35 10.52 24.37
C ASN A 143 -15.15 10.98 22.92
N ILE A 144 -15.98 10.47 22.04
CA ILE A 144 -15.92 10.70 20.59
C ILE A 144 -17.15 11.47 20.15
N GLU A 145 -16.94 12.52 19.37
CA GLU A 145 -18.01 13.32 18.76
C GLU A 145 -17.72 13.48 17.27
N ASN A 146 -18.74 13.20 16.43
CA ASN A 146 -18.69 13.43 14.98
C ASN A 146 -17.44 12.81 14.31
N MET A 147 -17.13 11.55 14.65
CA MET A 147 -16.03 10.82 14.03
C MET A 147 -16.32 10.59 12.55
N CYS A 148 -15.31 10.81 11.75
CA CYS A 148 -15.26 10.46 10.33
C CYS A 148 -14.39 9.24 10.15
N LEU A 149 -14.58 8.51 9.05
CA LEU A 149 -13.69 7.41 8.66
C LEU A 149 -13.18 7.63 7.24
N ARG A 150 -11.89 7.46 7.06
CA ARG A 150 -11.23 7.35 5.77
C ARG A 150 -10.70 5.93 5.61
N ILE A 151 -10.98 5.32 4.46
CA ILE A 151 -10.36 4.08 4.04
C ILE A 151 -9.48 4.42 2.85
N GLU A 152 -8.18 4.25 3.03
CA GLU A 152 -7.20 4.46 1.98
C GLU A 152 -7.00 3.14 1.24
N ILE A 153 -7.03 3.19 -0.07
CA ILE A 153 -6.73 2.06 -0.94
C ILE A 153 -5.29 2.24 -1.41
N CYS A 154 -4.44 1.29 -1.06
CA CYS A 154 -3.02 1.33 -1.34
C CYS A 154 -2.60 0.13 -2.20
N ARG A 155 -1.58 0.27 -3.01
CA ARG A 155 -0.81 -0.88 -3.52
C ARG A 155 -0.20 -1.64 -2.34
N LEU A 156 0.28 -2.86 -2.58
CA LEU A 156 0.91 -3.65 -1.51
C LEU A 156 2.19 -2.99 -0.95
N ASP A 157 2.84 -2.13 -1.73
CA ASP A 157 3.99 -1.32 -1.31
C ASP A 157 3.60 -0.06 -0.51
N MET A 158 2.34 0.05 -0.09
CA MET A 158 1.76 1.18 0.64
C MET A 158 1.65 2.49 -0.16
N THR A 159 1.87 2.47 -1.48
CA THR A 159 1.57 3.62 -2.33
C THR A 159 0.05 3.83 -2.36
N ARG A 160 -0.40 4.98 -1.87
CA ARG A 160 -1.83 5.33 -1.85
C ARG A 160 -2.32 5.65 -3.26
N ILE A 161 -3.42 5.00 -3.66
CA ILE A 161 -4.03 5.13 -4.98
C ILE A 161 -5.32 5.95 -4.89
N ALA A 162 -6.15 5.64 -3.89
CA ALA A 162 -7.46 6.26 -3.72
C ALA A 162 -7.85 6.33 -2.24
N SER A 163 -8.91 7.05 -1.93
CA SER A 163 -9.50 7.09 -0.60
C SER A 163 -11.01 7.19 -0.70
N ALA A 164 -11.72 6.41 0.13
CA ALA A 164 -13.14 6.54 0.38
C ALA A 164 -13.36 7.14 1.77
N MET A 165 -14.40 7.96 1.95
CA MET A 165 -14.65 8.64 3.21
C MET A 165 -16.14 8.64 3.55
N VAL A 166 -16.41 8.56 4.85
CA VAL A 166 -17.71 8.89 5.45
C VAL A 166 -17.48 9.90 6.56
N PHE A 167 -18.37 10.89 6.65
CA PHE A 167 -18.26 12.00 7.58
C PHE A 167 -19.28 11.87 8.70
N ASP A 168 -18.88 12.26 9.92
CA ASP A 168 -19.75 12.46 11.09
C ASP A 168 -20.64 11.24 11.39
N PHE A 169 -20.11 10.01 11.19
CA PHE A 169 -20.89 8.78 11.22
C PHE A 169 -21.05 8.19 12.63
N TYR A 170 -20.23 8.63 13.60
CA TYR A 170 -20.24 8.05 14.93
C TYR A 170 -19.93 9.06 16.03
N SER A 171 -20.66 8.93 17.15
CA SER A 171 -20.35 9.58 18.43
C SER A 171 -20.60 8.59 19.57
N GLY A 172 -19.74 8.58 20.58
CA GLY A 172 -19.85 7.61 21.68
C GLY A 172 -18.98 7.94 22.88
N SER A 173 -19.25 7.26 23.99
CA SER A 173 -18.56 7.47 25.26
C SER A 173 -17.24 6.70 25.34
N LYS A 174 -16.33 7.21 26.18
CA LYS A 174 -15.10 6.51 26.54
C LYS A 174 -15.36 5.11 27.07
N GLY A 175 -14.56 4.14 26.63
CA GLY A 175 -14.62 2.75 27.06
C GLY A 175 -15.62 1.89 26.29
N ALA A 176 -16.44 2.47 25.42
CA ALA A 176 -17.31 1.70 24.54
C ALA A 176 -16.52 0.98 23.47
N THR A 177 -16.87 -0.29 23.23
CA THR A 177 -16.40 -1.06 22.06
C THR A 177 -17.54 -1.14 21.06
N GLU A 178 -17.26 -0.72 19.84
CA GLU A 178 -18.27 -0.54 18.79
C GLU A 178 -17.87 -1.26 17.51
N THR A 179 -18.87 -1.49 16.67
CA THR A 179 -18.69 -2.07 15.34
C THR A 179 -19.53 -1.35 14.31
N CYS A 180 -19.05 -1.29 13.08
CA CYS A 180 -19.87 -0.88 11.94
C CYS A 180 -19.60 -1.74 10.72
N ASP A 181 -20.63 -1.91 9.89
CA ASP A 181 -20.54 -2.56 8.59
C ASP A 181 -20.44 -1.50 7.51
N ILE A 182 -19.45 -1.64 6.63
CA ILE A 182 -19.09 -0.68 5.59
C ILE A 182 -19.21 -1.37 4.25
N SER A 183 -19.71 -0.67 3.24
CA SER A 183 -19.71 -1.12 1.85
C SER A 183 -18.89 -0.16 0.99
N LEU A 184 -17.85 -0.68 0.33
CA LEU A 184 -17.01 0.06 -0.58
C LEU A 184 -17.31 -0.35 -2.02
N ASN A 185 -17.52 0.64 -2.89
CA ASN A 185 -17.54 0.44 -4.32
C ASN A 185 -16.15 0.70 -4.89
N LEU A 186 -15.50 -0.34 -5.37
CA LEU A 186 -14.16 -0.29 -5.98
C LEU A 186 -14.20 -0.62 -7.48
N SER A 187 -15.33 -0.39 -8.15
CA SER A 187 -15.53 -0.72 -9.58
C SER A 187 -14.50 -0.05 -10.51
N GLN A 188 -14.00 1.13 -10.13
CA GLN A 188 -13.01 1.87 -10.92
C GLN A 188 -11.57 1.38 -10.72
N LEU A 189 -11.30 0.55 -9.71
CA LEU A 189 -9.99 -0.05 -9.57
C LEU A 189 -9.78 -1.13 -10.63
N VAL A 190 -8.62 -1.14 -11.21
CA VAL A 190 -8.22 -2.18 -12.16
C VAL A 190 -7.86 -3.48 -11.45
N GLU A 191 -7.63 -4.54 -12.22
CA GLU A 191 -7.14 -5.82 -11.69
C GLU A 191 -5.84 -5.63 -10.93
N GLY A 192 -5.74 -6.23 -9.73
CA GLY A 192 -4.57 -6.12 -8.88
C GLY A 192 -4.85 -6.46 -7.43
N SER A 193 -3.79 -6.47 -6.63
CA SER A 193 -3.88 -6.66 -5.18
C SER A 193 -3.71 -5.32 -4.46
N TYR A 194 -4.62 -5.04 -3.53
CA TYR A 194 -4.71 -3.77 -2.82
C TYR A 194 -4.80 -3.99 -1.33
N ARG A 195 -4.17 -3.11 -0.57
CA ARG A 195 -4.28 -3.06 0.88
C ARG A 195 -5.17 -1.91 1.30
N LEU A 196 -6.06 -2.18 2.24
CA LEU A 196 -6.91 -1.18 2.87
C LEU A 196 -6.24 -0.66 4.14
N VAL A 197 -6.23 0.66 4.29
CA VAL A 197 -5.75 1.34 5.50
C VAL A 197 -6.92 2.07 6.11
N PHE A 198 -7.19 1.81 7.38
CA PHE A 198 -8.31 2.40 8.10
C PHE A 198 -7.82 3.57 8.94
N ALA A 199 -8.47 4.71 8.78
CA ALA A 199 -8.09 5.96 9.46
C ALA A 199 -9.32 6.72 9.93
N PRO A 200 -9.83 6.44 11.15
CA PRO A 200 -10.80 7.31 11.80
C PRO A 200 -10.17 8.68 12.08
N PHE A 201 -10.92 9.74 11.88
CA PHE A 201 -10.41 11.10 12.03
C PHE A 201 -11.49 12.11 12.45
N TYR A 202 -11.06 13.23 13.01
CA TYR A 202 -11.87 14.44 13.13
C TYR A 202 -11.56 15.42 12.00
N ARG A 203 -12.54 16.22 11.65
CA ARG A 203 -12.35 17.42 10.82
C ARG A 203 -12.76 18.66 11.61
N ASN A 204 -12.00 19.74 11.46
CA ASN A 204 -12.35 21.04 12.02
C ASN A 204 -13.20 21.87 11.02
N GLU A 205 -13.66 23.04 11.46
CA GLU A 205 -14.44 23.99 10.67
C GLU A 205 -13.74 24.41 9.36
N PHE A 206 -12.41 24.36 9.31
CA PHE A 206 -11.59 24.69 8.14
C PHE A 206 -11.29 23.49 7.24
N GLY A 207 -11.90 22.34 7.50
CA GLY A 207 -11.67 21.11 6.73
C GLY A 207 -10.33 20.41 7.01
N GLN A 208 -9.56 20.86 8.01
CA GLN A 208 -8.34 20.18 8.42
C GLN A 208 -8.70 18.91 9.19
N LYS A 209 -7.99 17.82 8.89
CA LYS A 209 -8.17 16.52 9.54
C LYS A 209 -7.17 16.29 10.67
N THR A 210 -7.63 15.55 11.68
CA THR A 210 -6.76 14.99 12.73
C THR A 210 -7.08 13.52 12.88
N ASP A 211 -6.13 12.66 12.52
CA ASP A 211 -6.31 11.21 12.61
C ASP A 211 -6.35 10.75 14.08
N LEU A 212 -7.32 9.91 14.42
CA LEU A 212 -7.56 9.37 15.77
C LEU A 212 -6.91 8.01 15.96
N ASP A 213 -6.85 7.23 14.89
CA ASP A 213 -6.05 6.03 14.69
C ASP A 213 -5.67 5.95 13.21
N HIS A 214 -4.68 5.14 12.87
CA HIS A 214 -4.27 4.90 11.49
C HIS A 214 -3.54 3.57 11.39
N VAL A 215 -4.12 2.62 10.69
CA VAL A 215 -3.59 1.25 10.65
C VAL A 215 -3.81 0.59 9.29
N ALA A 216 -2.78 -0.08 8.81
CA ALA A 216 -2.88 -0.97 7.67
C ALA A 216 -3.65 -2.24 8.08
N GLY A 217 -4.61 -2.63 7.25
CA GLY A 217 -5.50 -3.74 7.52
C GLY A 217 -5.57 -4.75 6.38
N LEU A 218 -6.78 -5.13 6.03
CA LEU A 218 -7.10 -6.19 5.06
C LEU A 218 -6.48 -5.97 3.68
N THR A 219 -6.13 -7.06 3.03
CA THR A 219 -5.69 -7.09 1.63
C THR A 219 -6.75 -7.77 0.78
N LEU A 220 -7.10 -7.17 -0.34
CA LEU A 220 -8.00 -7.74 -1.33
C LEU A 220 -7.33 -7.86 -2.69
N THR A 221 -7.84 -8.79 -3.50
CA THR A 221 -7.44 -8.94 -4.90
C THR A 221 -8.66 -8.66 -5.78
N LYS A 222 -8.55 -7.66 -6.64
CA LYS A 222 -9.53 -7.42 -7.67
C LYS A 222 -9.19 -8.25 -8.90
N VAL A 223 -10.14 -9.01 -9.38
CA VAL A 223 -10.02 -9.86 -10.56
C VAL A 223 -11.04 -9.41 -11.61
N GLN A 224 -10.71 -9.63 -12.88
CA GLN A 224 -11.57 -9.29 -13.99
C GLN A 224 -12.65 -10.35 -14.16
N GLY A 225 -13.89 -9.93 -14.37
CA GLY A 225 -15.01 -10.83 -14.68
C GLY A 225 -14.97 -11.32 -16.13
N GLU A 226 -15.63 -12.44 -16.39
CA GLU A 226 -15.72 -13.06 -17.74
C GLU A 226 -16.36 -12.15 -18.80
N SER A 227 -17.13 -11.15 -18.37
CA SER A 227 -17.86 -10.24 -19.27
C SER A 227 -17.05 -9.06 -19.79
N SER A 228 -15.87 -8.85 -19.27
CA SER A 228 -15.02 -7.73 -19.66
C SER A 228 -14.37 -7.99 -21.01
N LYS A 229 -14.73 -7.22 -22.04
CA LYS A 229 -13.97 -7.12 -23.30
C LYS A 229 -12.66 -6.38 -23.04
N ALA A 230 -11.77 -7.04 -22.31
CA ALA A 230 -10.67 -6.37 -21.68
C ALA A 230 -9.52 -6.10 -22.65
N ILE A 231 -9.20 -4.86 -22.77
CA ILE A 231 -7.83 -4.46 -23.00
C ILE A 231 -7.00 -5.00 -21.81
N MET A 232 -5.89 -5.66 -22.07
CA MET A 232 -4.97 -6.09 -21.02
C MET A 232 -4.39 -4.84 -20.34
N TRP A 233 -5.07 -4.40 -19.27
CA TRP A 233 -4.67 -3.19 -18.54
C TRP A 233 -3.35 -3.42 -17.81
N LYS A 234 -2.43 -2.49 -17.98
CA LYS A 234 -1.14 -2.51 -17.29
C LYS A 234 -1.08 -1.33 -16.31
N PRO A 235 -1.22 -1.56 -14.99
CA PRO A 235 -1.26 -0.47 -14.01
C PRO A 235 -0.06 0.46 -14.03
N TYR A 236 1.13 -0.05 -14.35
CA TYR A 236 2.35 0.76 -14.43
C TYR A 236 2.39 1.70 -15.65
N ASP A 237 1.66 1.37 -16.73
CA ASP A 237 1.56 2.21 -17.95
C ASP A 237 0.37 3.16 -17.86
N TRP A 238 -0.78 2.68 -17.36
CA TRP A 238 -2.08 3.36 -17.46
C TRP A 238 -2.71 3.72 -16.13
N GLY A 239 -2.06 3.40 -15.00
CA GLY A 239 -2.52 3.67 -13.63
C GLY A 239 -3.48 2.61 -13.08
N ASP A 240 -3.84 2.76 -11.81
CA ASP A 240 -4.64 1.81 -11.04
C ASP A 240 -6.15 2.09 -11.10
N ILE A 241 -6.55 3.18 -11.73
CA ILE A 241 -7.96 3.61 -11.81
C ILE A 241 -8.35 3.74 -13.27
N GLN A 242 -9.37 2.98 -13.66
CA GLN A 242 -9.99 3.08 -14.97
C GLN A 242 -11.22 4.00 -14.87
N LEU A 243 -11.13 5.16 -15.50
CA LEU A 243 -12.29 6.05 -15.63
C LEU A 243 -13.27 5.54 -16.69
N PRO A 244 -14.52 6.03 -16.70
CA PRO A 244 -15.48 5.75 -17.77
C PRO A 244 -14.90 6.10 -19.15
N TYR A 245 -15.42 5.44 -20.19
CA TYR A 245 -15.00 5.70 -21.57
C TYR A 245 -15.26 7.16 -21.97
N ILE A 246 -14.36 7.68 -22.82
CA ILE A 246 -14.52 9.02 -23.41
C ILE A 246 -15.66 8.95 -24.43
N GLU A 247 -16.62 9.86 -24.33
CA GLU A 247 -17.66 10.06 -25.34
C GLU A 247 -17.15 11.09 -26.37
N LEU A 248 -17.28 10.75 -27.66
CA LEU A 248 -17.01 11.69 -28.75
C LEU A 248 -18.24 12.57 -28.97
N LEU A 249 -18.07 13.89 -28.97
CA LEU A 249 -19.14 14.88 -29.18
C LEU A 249 -19.38 15.15 -30.68
#